data_b95e4cb6f484ffa9b1474db7f65956bd
#
_entry.id   b95e4cb6f484ffa9b1474db7f65956bd
#
_cell.length_a   1.000
_cell.length_b   1.000
_cell.length_c   1.000
_cell.angle_alpha   90.00
_cell.angle_beta   90.00
_cell.angle_gamma   90.00
#
_symmetry.space_group_name_H-M   'P 1'
#
loop_
_entity.id
_entity.type
_entity.pdbx_description
1 polymer ?
#
loop_
_entity_poly.entity_id
_entity_poly.type
_entity_poly.pdbx_seq_one_letter_code
_entity_poly.pdbx_strand_id
1 'polypeptide(L)'
;MIDKEDELLQVRLYKRRGVNIVSSGTTGEPKLVHRTPENLEACNKVAIEVEMLTSKSKVFTCTKLDHAGGLLLQTLPAYTLGCDIHIAKFNPFTFLKEFQNYTHTFLVPKMCQALMKTKGFATCDLTGKVIAMGSDPIESYEIKAFIDRGAIVVANWGMSEIGPNTINKTFRRDDIIDFTQNIMGDTAYCDTKIVDGELHVKGDICAIDGWLATGDLVEHNDGIYWYYGRV
;
A
#
# COMPACT_ATOMS: atom_id res chain seq x y z
N MET A 1 5.82 -21.89 -11.26
CA MET A 1 6.46 -20.58 -11.05
C MET A 1 6.14 -19.77 -12.28
N ILE A 2 5.45 -18.66 -12.13
CA ILE A 2 5.25 -17.71 -13.25
C ILE A 2 6.60 -17.02 -13.40
N ASP A 3 7.09 -16.90 -14.63
CA ASP A 3 8.39 -16.25 -14.90
C ASP A 3 8.24 -14.73 -14.65
N LYS A 4 9.27 -14.11 -14.08
CA LYS A 4 9.34 -12.66 -13.85
C LYS A 4 9.06 -11.87 -15.15
N GLU A 5 9.54 -12.37 -16.28
CA GLU A 5 9.31 -11.73 -17.59
C GLU A 5 7.84 -11.77 -18.00
N ASP A 6 7.13 -12.86 -17.71
CA ASP A 6 5.70 -12.99 -17.97
C ASP A 6 4.88 -12.04 -17.11
N GLU A 7 5.23 -11.88 -15.83
CA GLU A 7 4.57 -10.94 -14.92
C GLU A 7 4.78 -9.48 -15.36
N LEU A 8 5.98 -9.10 -15.76
CA LEU A 8 6.25 -7.76 -16.28
C LEU A 8 5.59 -7.50 -17.63
N LEU A 9 5.44 -8.52 -18.47
CA LEU A 9 4.67 -8.42 -19.70
C LEU A 9 3.18 -8.15 -19.40
N GLN A 10 2.60 -8.80 -18.38
CA GLN A 10 1.24 -8.53 -17.94
C GLN A 10 1.09 -7.08 -17.44
N VAL A 11 2.03 -6.58 -16.64
CA VAL A 11 2.01 -5.17 -16.18
C VAL A 11 2.02 -4.19 -17.35
N ARG A 12 2.80 -4.47 -18.41
CA ARG A 12 2.82 -3.67 -19.64
C ARG A 12 1.46 -3.68 -20.36
N LEU A 13 0.78 -4.82 -20.37
CA LEU A 13 -0.55 -4.94 -21.00
C LEU A 13 -1.59 -4.17 -20.18
N TYR A 14 -1.54 -4.25 -18.85
CA TYR A 14 -2.46 -3.52 -17.96
C TYR A 14 -2.37 -2.01 -18.20
N LYS A 15 -1.18 -1.46 -18.31
CA LYS A 15 -0.97 -0.04 -18.60
C LYS A 15 -1.66 0.43 -19.90
N ARG A 16 -1.84 -0.47 -20.88
CA ARG A 16 -2.44 -0.14 -22.19
C ARG A 16 -3.94 -0.41 -22.27
N ARG A 17 -4.44 -1.39 -21.55
CA ARG A 17 -5.80 -1.93 -21.72
C ARG A 17 -6.66 -1.78 -20.46
N GLY A 18 -6.07 -1.30 -19.38
CA GLY A 18 -6.69 -1.40 -18.07
C GLY A 18 -6.54 -2.80 -17.48
N VAL A 19 -7.05 -2.98 -16.27
CA VAL A 19 -6.99 -4.23 -15.50
C VAL A 19 -8.22 -4.43 -14.65
N ASN A 20 -8.59 -5.69 -14.45
CA ASN A 20 -9.54 -6.07 -13.41
C ASN A 20 -8.79 -6.48 -12.15
N ILE A 21 -9.06 -5.80 -11.05
CA ILE A 21 -8.52 -6.11 -9.74
C ILE A 21 -9.57 -6.83 -8.92
N VAL A 22 -9.15 -7.88 -8.24
CA VAL A 22 -10.01 -8.64 -7.34
C VAL A 22 -10.05 -7.92 -5.98
N SER A 23 -11.25 -7.50 -5.55
CA SER A 23 -11.45 -7.07 -4.16
C SER A 23 -11.82 -8.27 -3.29
N SER A 24 -11.36 -8.27 -2.04
CA SER A 24 -11.66 -9.35 -1.08
C SER A 24 -13.12 -9.42 -0.65
N GLY A 25 -13.97 -8.47 -1.08
CA GLY A 25 -15.40 -8.39 -0.81
C GLY A 25 -15.78 -8.64 0.65
N THR A 26 -16.24 -7.65 1.37
CA THR A 26 -16.71 -7.82 2.78
C THR A 26 -17.93 -8.74 2.89
N THR A 27 -18.59 -9.04 1.78
CA THR A 27 -19.77 -9.93 1.69
C THR A 27 -19.41 -11.38 1.33
N GLY A 28 -18.10 -11.71 1.25
CA GLY A 28 -17.62 -13.08 0.96
C GLY A 28 -17.43 -13.42 -0.52
N GLU A 29 -18.08 -12.73 -1.44
CA GLU A 29 -17.89 -12.93 -2.89
C GLU A 29 -16.86 -11.93 -3.42
N PRO A 30 -15.78 -12.39 -4.10
CA PRO A 30 -14.80 -11.52 -4.73
C PRO A 30 -15.46 -10.65 -5.80
N LYS A 31 -15.25 -9.33 -5.74
CA LYS A 31 -15.73 -8.41 -6.77
C LYS A 31 -14.58 -8.05 -7.71
N LEU A 32 -14.89 -7.97 -9.00
CA LEU A 32 -13.96 -7.46 -10.01
C LEU A 32 -14.15 -5.95 -10.16
N VAL A 33 -13.10 -5.20 -9.88
CA VAL A 33 -13.05 -3.75 -10.08
C VAL A 33 -12.25 -3.48 -11.34
N HIS A 34 -12.91 -2.94 -12.36
CA HIS A 34 -12.24 -2.54 -13.59
C HIS A 34 -11.56 -1.20 -13.41
N ARG A 35 -10.29 -1.11 -13.80
CA ARG A 35 -9.52 0.13 -13.82
C ARG A 35 -9.08 0.44 -15.24
N THR A 36 -9.47 1.61 -15.73
CA THR A 36 -9.06 2.09 -17.06
C THR A 36 -7.59 2.51 -17.06
N PRO A 37 -6.95 2.65 -18.23
CA PRO A 37 -5.59 3.17 -18.33
C PRO A 37 -5.41 4.54 -17.67
N GLU A 38 -6.39 5.44 -17.80
CA GLU A 38 -6.39 6.78 -17.22
C GLU A 38 -6.42 6.71 -15.68
N ASN A 39 -7.28 5.84 -15.14
CA ASN A 39 -7.36 5.60 -13.70
C ASN A 39 -6.07 4.97 -13.15
N LEU A 40 -5.46 4.05 -13.90
CA LEU A 40 -4.16 3.47 -13.54
C LEU A 40 -3.05 4.54 -13.53
N GLU A 41 -3.09 5.49 -14.46
CA GLU A 41 -2.13 6.60 -14.49
C GLU A 41 -2.31 7.53 -13.30
N ALA A 42 -3.55 7.85 -12.91
CA ALA A 42 -3.83 8.65 -11.73
C ALA A 42 -3.30 7.97 -10.45
N CYS A 43 -3.62 6.68 -10.24
CA CYS A 43 -3.08 5.89 -9.13
C CYS A 43 -1.54 5.84 -9.14
N ASN A 44 -0.96 5.70 -10.32
CA ASN A 44 0.48 5.60 -10.50
C ASN A 44 1.22 6.87 -10.07
N LYS A 45 0.67 8.05 -10.40
CA LYS A 45 1.22 9.35 -9.97
C LYS A 45 1.23 9.46 -8.44
N VAL A 46 0.11 9.13 -7.80
CA VAL A 46 -0.01 9.15 -6.33
C VAL A 46 0.97 8.17 -5.69
N ALA A 47 1.06 6.94 -6.19
CA ALA A 47 1.97 5.94 -5.63
C ALA A 47 3.45 6.34 -5.78
N ILE A 48 3.85 6.92 -6.92
CA ILE A 48 5.22 7.41 -7.12
C ILE A 48 5.57 8.50 -6.10
N GLU A 49 4.67 9.45 -5.88
CA GLU A 49 4.88 10.55 -4.94
C GLU A 49 4.95 10.04 -3.50
N VAL A 50 3.93 9.30 -3.06
CA VAL A 50 3.80 8.82 -1.68
C VAL A 50 4.90 7.84 -1.29
N GLU A 51 5.25 6.91 -2.18
CA GLU A 51 6.33 5.94 -1.95
C GLU A 51 7.72 6.55 -2.20
N MET A 52 7.80 7.82 -2.61
CA MET A 52 9.08 8.48 -2.92
C MET A 52 9.89 7.72 -3.98
N LEU A 53 9.20 7.09 -4.95
CA LEU A 53 9.84 6.30 -5.99
C LEU A 53 10.61 7.16 -6.99
N THR A 54 11.76 6.69 -7.39
CA THR A 54 12.59 7.27 -8.44
C THR A 54 13.08 6.17 -9.37
N SER A 55 13.63 6.50 -10.53
CA SER A 55 14.22 5.53 -11.46
C SER A 55 15.40 4.74 -10.85
N LYS A 56 15.94 5.19 -9.71
CA LYS A 56 17.01 4.49 -8.96
C LYS A 56 16.48 3.54 -7.90
N SER A 57 15.18 3.56 -7.64
CA SER A 57 14.55 2.68 -6.67
C SER A 57 14.67 1.22 -7.11
N LYS A 58 14.78 0.33 -6.12
CA LYS A 58 14.77 -1.12 -6.32
C LYS A 58 13.61 -1.68 -5.53
N VAL A 59 12.64 -2.26 -6.22
CA VAL A 59 11.36 -2.66 -5.63
C VAL A 59 11.29 -4.16 -5.45
N PHE A 60 10.96 -4.60 -4.24
CA PHE A 60 10.68 -5.99 -3.93
C PHE A 60 9.18 -6.19 -3.73
N THR A 61 8.50 -6.73 -4.74
CA THR A 61 7.08 -7.07 -4.69
C THR A 61 6.92 -8.49 -4.14
N CYS A 62 6.31 -8.61 -2.97
CA CYS A 62 6.04 -9.91 -2.34
C CYS A 62 4.54 -10.17 -2.12
N THR A 63 3.69 -9.28 -2.61
CA THR A 63 2.23 -9.40 -2.65
C THR A 63 1.76 -9.74 -4.06
N LYS A 64 0.55 -10.31 -4.17
CA LYS A 64 0.02 -10.73 -5.46
C LYS A 64 -0.29 -9.55 -6.38
N LEU A 65 -0.07 -9.72 -7.69
CA LEU A 65 -0.33 -8.69 -8.70
C LEU A 65 -1.82 -8.58 -9.10
N ASP A 66 -2.66 -9.51 -8.72
CA ASP A 66 -4.12 -9.43 -8.87
C ASP A 66 -4.80 -8.58 -7.79
N HIS A 67 -4.03 -8.06 -6.82
CA HIS A 67 -4.47 -7.16 -5.76
C HIS A 67 -3.91 -5.74 -5.94
N ALA A 68 -4.69 -4.75 -5.49
CA ALA A 68 -4.31 -3.34 -5.58
C ALA A 68 -2.94 -3.05 -4.96
N GLY A 69 -2.63 -3.60 -3.78
CA GLY A 69 -1.36 -3.37 -3.10
C GLY A 69 -0.15 -3.84 -3.90
N GLY A 70 -0.16 -5.05 -4.45
CA GLY A 70 0.96 -5.58 -5.23
C GLY A 70 1.15 -4.90 -6.58
N LEU A 71 0.06 -4.63 -7.28
CA LEU A 71 0.10 -4.05 -8.62
C LEU A 71 0.19 -2.52 -8.58
N LEU A 72 -0.79 -1.86 -7.98
CA LEU A 72 -0.99 -0.42 -8.13
C LEU A 72 -0.07 0.41 -7.22
N LEU A 73 0.27 -0.15 -6.05
CA LEU A 73 1.10 0.57 -5.09
C LEU A 73 2.59 0.48 -5.44
N GLN A 74 3.05 -0.65 -5.96
CA GLN A 74 4.49 -0.87 -6.17
C GLN A 74 4.87 -1.25 -7.59
N THR A 75 4.32 -2.33 -8.17
CA THR A 75 4.87 -2.92 -9.39
C THR A 75 4.64 -2.04 -10.61
N LEU A 76 3.44 -1.50 -10.79
CA LEU A 76 3.12 -0.61 -11.92
C LEU A 76 3.86 0.72 -11.85
N PRO A 77 3.93 1.43 -10.70
CA PRO A 77 4.75 2.64 -10.57
C PRO A 77 6.23 2.37 -10.83
N ALA A 78 6.79 1.31 -10.26
CA ALA A 78 8.19 0.94 -10.47
C ALA A 78 8.48 0.60 -11.94
N TYR A 79 7.60 -0.15 -12.61
CA TYR A 79 7.70 -0.44 -14.03
C TYR A 79 7.67 0.84 -14.88
N THR A 80 6.79 1.78 -14.53
CA THR A 80 6.67 3.06 -15.25
C THR A 80 7.93 3.91 -15.17
N LEU A 81 8.62 3.87 -14.04
CA LEU A 81 9.89 4.59 -13.83
C LEU A 81 11.13 3.84 -14.34
N GLY A 82 10.99 2.58 -14.80
CA GLY A 82 12.11 1.75 -15.20
C GLY A 82 12.98 1.27 -14.04
N CYS A 83 12.39 1.09 -12.87
CA CYS A 83 13.06 0.59 -11.68
C CYS A 83 13.50 -0.87 -11.84
N ASP A 84 14.49 -1.29 -11.04
CA ASP A 84 14.75 -2.71 -10.80
C ASP A 84 13.63 -3.31 -9.96
N ILE A 85 12.97 -4.36 -10.48
CA ILE A 85 11.83 -5.00 -9.85
C ILE A 85 12.13 -6.47 -9.61
N HIS A 86 11.97 -6.91 -8.37
CA HIS A 86 12.00 -8.31 -7.99
C HIS A 86 10.62 -8.74 -7.48
N ILE A 87 10.07 -9.78 -8.09
CA ILE A 87 8.78 -10.34 -7.72
C ILE A 87 9.03 -11.75 -7.16
N ALA A 88 8.67 -11.96 -5.90
CA ALA A 88 8.84 -13.24 -5.24
C ALA A 88 7.77 -13.47 -4.17
N LYS A 89 7.48 -14.73 -3.88
CA LYS A 89 6.56 -15.07 -2.80
C LYS A 89 7.16 -14.69 -1.45
N PHE A 90 6.37 -14.05 -0.59
CA PHE A 90 6.78 -13.72 0.77
C PHE A 90 7.18 -14.97 1.57
N ASN A 91 8.37 -14.89 2.17
CA ASN A 91 8.86 -15.87 3.13
C ASN A 91 9.53 -15.12 4.30
N PRO A 92 8.97 -15.14 5.52
CA PRO A 92 9.50 -14.34 6.63
C PRO A 92 10.93 -14.70 7.04
N PHE A 93 11.39 -15.93 6.74
CA PHE A 93 12.73 -16.39 7.12
C PHE A 93 13.83 -15.93 6.15
N THR A 94 13.49 -15.64 4.89
CA THR A 94 14.45 -15.21 3.87
C THR A 94 14.31 -13.75 3.48
N PHE A 95 13.12 -13.17 3.70
CA PHE A 95 12.74 -11.84 3.25
C PHE A 95 13.77 -10.77 3.63
N LEU A 96 14.16 -10.68 4.89
CA LEU A 96 15.07 -9.62 5.36
C LEU A 96 16.44 -9.69 4.67
N LYS A 97 16.94 -10.90 4.42
CA LYS A 97 18.21 -11.10 3.70
C LYS A 97 18.08 -10.66 2.25
N GLU A 98 16.99 -11.01 1.59
CA GLU A 98 16.73 -10.67 0.19
C GLU A 98 16.48 -9.16 0.05
N PHE A 99 15.67 -8.58 0.94
CA PHE A 99 15.29 -7.16 0.93
C PHE A 99 16.47 -6.21 1.15
N GLN A 100 17.60 -6.66 1.70
CA GLN A 100 18.81 -5.83 1.81
C GLN A 100 19.25 -5.23 0.46
N ASN A 101 18.99 -5.91 -0.65
CA ASN A 101 19.35 -5.46 -2.00
C ASN A 101 18.33 -4.50 -2.62
N TYR A 102 17.18 -4.27 -1.96
CA TYR A 102 16.08 -3.45 -2.45
C TYR A 102 15.83 -2.27 -1.54
N THR A 103 15.09 -1.28 -2.04
CA THR A 103 14.81 -0.03 -1.32
C THR A 103 13.34 0.09 -0.91
N HIS A 104 12.42 -0.53 -1.66
CA HIS A 104 10.98 -0.38 -1.45
C HIS A 104 10.29 -1.75 -1.39
N THR A 105 9.29 -1.85 -0.51
CA THR A 105 8.39 -3.00 -0.43
C THR A 105 7.04 -2.60 0.18
N PHE A 106 6.00 -3.36 -0.14
CA PHE A 106 4.69 -3.29 0.52
C PHE A 106 4.45 -4.55 1.34
N LEU A 107 4.04 -4.37 2.58
CA LEU A 107 3.74 -5.45 3.52
C LEU A 107 2.34 -5.25 4.11
N VAL A 108 1.56 -6.32 4.18
CA VAL A 108 0.34 -6.31 4.99
C VAL A 108 0.69 -6.58 6.46
N PRO A 109 -0.13 -6.13 7.44
CA PRO A 109 0.16 -6.28 8.87
C PRO A 109 0.55 -7.71 9.28
N LYS A 110 -0.11 -8.74 8.75
CA LYS A 110 0.26 -10.15 9.00
C LYS A 110 1.69 -10.50 8.55
N MET A 111 2.18 -9.89 7.47
CA MET A 111 3.57 -10.07 7.04
C MET A 111 4.53 -9.36 7.99
N CYS A 112 4.19 -8.14 8.43
CA CYS A 112 4.97 -7.40 9.42
C CYS A 112 5.12 -8.19 10.71
N GLN A 113 4.01 -8.71 11.25
CA GLN A 113 4.00 -9.55 12.46
C GLN A 113 4.82 -10.84 12.29
N ALA A 114 4.75 -11.45 11.11
CA ALA A 114 5.55 -12.65 10.84
C ALA A 114 7.06 -12.34 10.81
N LEU A 115 7.46 -11.19 10.25
CA LEU A 115 8.86 -10.74 10.27
C LEU A 115 9.34 -10.42 11.68
N MET A 116 8.53 -9.70 12.45
CA MET A 116 8.86 -9.31 13.84
C MET A 116 9.13 -10.51 14.76
N LYS A 117 8.55 -11.67 14.45
CA LYS A 117 8.78 -12.94 15.18
C LYS A 117 10.09 -13.64 14.78
N THR A 118 10.77 -13.18 13.71
CA THR A 118 12.03 -13.80 13.28
C THR A 118 13.21 -13.28 14.09
N LYS A 119 14.22 -14.12 14.33
CA LYS A 119 15.45 -13.71 14.99
C LYS A 119 16.18 -12.58 14.24
N GLY A 120 16.13 -12.61 12.90
CA GLY A 120 16.77 -11.61 12.06
C GLY A 120 16.19 -10.22 12.20
N PHE A 121 14.90 -10.10 12.52
CA PHE A 121 14.24 -8.81 12.69
C PHE A 121 14.79 -8.02 13.89
N ALA A 122 15.17 -8.68 14.97
CA ALA A 122 15.67 -8.02 16.17
C ALA A 122 16.94 -7.17 15.89
N THR A 123 17.75 -7.58 14.93
CA THR A 123 19.06 -6.98 14.62
C THR A 123 19.16 -6.42 13.19
N CYS A 124 18.08 -6.43 12.39
CA CYS A 124 18.15 -5.92 11.03
C CYS A 124 18.30 -4.40 11.02
N ASP A 125 19.04 -3.91 10.04
CA ASP A 125 19.10 -2.49 9.68
C ASP A 125 18.24 -2.25 8.46
N LEU A 126 17.24 -1.36 8.60
CA LEU A 126 16.32 -0.95 7.55
C LEU A 126 16.54 0.51 7.12
N THR A 127 17.68 1.07 7.45
CA THR A 127 18.04 2.44 7.07
C THR A 127 18.01 2.58 5.54
N GLY A 128 17.32 3.63 5.06
CA GLY A 128 17.13 3.88 3.63
C GLY A 128 16.11 2.98 2.95
N LYS A 129 15.35 2.17 3.71
CA LYS A 129 14.24 1.35 3.18
C LYS A 129 12.92 2.09 3.36
N VAL A 130 12.09 2.06 2.34
CA VAL A 130 10.69 2.53 2.36
C VAL A 130 9.78 1.32 2.39
N ILE A 131 8.93 1.24 3.40
CA ILE A 131 8.03 0.12 3.62
C ILE A 131 6.61 0.66 3.72
N ALA A 132 5.82 0.45 2.69
CA ALA A 132 4.40 0.73 2.76
C ALA A 132 3.67 -0.37 3.53
N MET A 133 2.72 0.01 4.35
CA MET A 133 1.90 -0.90 5.14
C MET A 133 0.43 -0.59 4.92
N GLY A 134 -0.42 -1.60 4.75
CA GLY A 134 -1.86 -1.42 4.54
C GLY A 134 -2.59 -2.70 4.21
N SER A 135 -3.77 -2.57 3.64
CA SER A 135 -4.78 -3.60 3.36
C SER A 135 -5.58 -4.10 4.56
N ASP A 136 -5.04 -4.00 5.75
CA ASP A 136 -5.68 -4.26 7.03
C ASP A 136 -5.32 -3.10 7.99
N PRO A 137 -6.04 -2.90 9.09
CA PRO A 137 -5.67 -1.92 10.11
C PRO A 137 -4.25 -2.14 10.63
N ILE A 138 -3.50 -1.04 10.77
CA ILE A 138 -2.09 -1.04 11.18
C ILE A 138 -2.02 -0.59 12.64
N GLU A 139 -1.41 -1.40 13.47
CA GLU A 139 -1.18 -1.08 14.87
C GLU A 139 0.06 -0.19 15.05
N SER A 140 0.01 0.74 15.99
CA SER A 140 1.11 1.67 16.28
C SER A 140 2.44 0.95 16.58
N TYR A 141 2.39 -0.19 17.28
CA TYR A 141 3.59 -0.97 17.59
C TYR A 141 4.25 -1.56 16.34
N GLU A 142 3.48 -1.84 15.28
CA GLU A 142 4.02 -2.33 14.00
C GLU A 142 4.81 -1.22 13.32
N ILE A 143 4.24 -0.01 13.22
CA ILE A 143 4.95 1.15 12.67
C ILE A 143 6.24 1.38 13.46
N LYS A 144 6.12 1.46 14.80
CA LYS A 144 7.24 1.70 15.68
C LYS A 144 8.35 0.67 15.51
N ALA A 145 8.01 -0.61 15.41
CA ALA A 145 9.00 -1.67 15.27
C ALA A 145 9.88 -1.51 14.02
N PHE A 146 9.34 -0.97 12.93
CA PHE A 146 10.08 -0.78 11.68
C PHE A 146 10.85 0.55 11.66
N ILE A 147 10.27 1.66 12.16
CA ILE A 147 10.99 2.95 12.20
C ILE A 147 12.14 2.91 13.19
N ASP A 148 12.03 2.20 14.31
CA ASP A 148 13.13 1.99 15.26
C ASP A 148 14.35 1.29 14.61
N ARG A 149 14.12 0.54 13.52
CA ARG A 149 15.17 -0.10 12.70
C ARG A 149 15.64 0.76 11.53
N GLY A 150 15.15 1.98 11.43
CA GLY A 150 15.58 2.97 10.43
C GLY A 150 14.75 2.98 9.16
N ALA A 151 13.70 2.18 9.04
CA ALA A 151 12.80 2.25 7.91
C ALA A 151 12.02 3.58 7.89
N ILE A 152 11.67 4.02 6.70
CA ILE A 152 10.58 4.94 6.45
C ILE A 152 9.32 4.09 6.26
N VAL A 153 8.31 4.29 7.09
CA VAL A 153 7.04 3.58 6.99
C VAL A 153 5.97 4.49 6.41
N VAL A 154 5.30 4.03 5.36
CA VAL A 154 4.13 4.69 4.80
C VAL A 154 2.90 3.89 5.22
N ALA A 155 2.16 4.40 6.20
CA ALA A 155 0.83 3.88 6.50
C ALA A 155 -0.10 4.26 5.35
N ASN A 156 -0.75 3.27 4.76
CA ASN A 156 -1.53 3.41 3.55
C ASN A 156 -2.93 2.86 3.75
N TRP A 157 -3.92 3.73 3.57
CA TRP A 157 -5.30 3.32 3.43
C TRP A 157 -5.75 3.46 1.97
N GLY A 158 -6.46 2.48 1.52
CA GLY A 158 -7.06 2.42 0.21
C GLY A 158 -7.80 1.10 0.02
N MET A 159 -8.57 1.00 -1.05
CA MET A 159 -9.30 -0.22 -1.40
C MET A 159 -9.30 -0.40 -2.91
N SER A 160 -9.68 -1.59 -3.39
CA SER A 160 -9.64 -1.92 -4.82
C SER A 160 -10.44 -0.95 -5.67
N GLU A 161 -11.54 -0.42 -5.13
CA GLU A 161 -12.44 0.52 -5.80
C GLU A 161 -11.92 1.95 -5.87
N ILE A 162 -11.02 2.33 -4.95
CA ILE A 162 -10.56 3.71 -4.81
C ILE A 162 -9.12 3.87 -5.28
N GLY A 163 -8.26 2.93 -4.96
CA GLY A 163 -6.82 2.97 -5.20
C GLY A 163 -6.00 2.89 -3.93
N PRO A 164 -4.73 2.53 -4.05
CA PRO A 164 -3.79 2.54 -2.95
C PRO A 164 -3.35 3.98 -2.65
N ASN A 165 -2.83 4.21 -1.46
CA ASN A 165 -2.33 5.51 -1.00
C ASN A 165 -3.35 6.65 -1.06
N THR A 166 -4.64 6.32 -1.04
CA THR A 166 -5.72 7.32 -1.10
C THR A 166 -5.68 8.23 0.11
N ILE A 167 -5.52 7.67 1.31
CA ILE A 167 -5.17 8.39 2.54
C ILE A 167 -3.91 7.73 3.09
N ASN A 168 -2.92 8.53 3.47
CA ASN A 168 -1.65 7.98 3.93
C ASN A 168 -0.95 8.90 4.93
N LYS A 169 0.03 8.35 5.63
CA LYS A 169 0.97 9.07 6.48
C LYS A 169 2.34 8.41 6.46
N THR A 170 3.37 9.23 6.29
CA THR A 170 4.77 8.78 6.36
C THR A 170 5.31 8.94 7.77
N PHE A 171 5.92 7.87 8.29
CA PHE A 171 6.58 7.84 9.60
C PHE A 171 8.08 7.59 9.45
N ARG A 172 8.86 8.23 10.32
CA ARG A 172 10.32 8.16 10.39
C ARG A 172 10.77 7.88 11.83
N ARG A 173 12.04 7.58 12.02
CA ARG A 173 12.61 7.19 13.32
C ARG A 173 12.30 8.16 14.47
N ASP A 174 12.27 9.47 14.20
CA ASP A 174 12.10 10.49 15.24
C ASP A 174 10.62 10.83 15.50
N ASP A 175 9.69 10.20 14.78
CA ASP A 175 8.27 10.43 14.98
C ASP A 175 7.79 9.75 16.26
N ILE A 176 6.93 10.46 16.99
CA ILE A 176 6.28 9.95 18.19
C ILE A 176 5.12 9.06 17.77
N ILE A 177 5.15 7.82 18.23
CA ILE A 177 4.12 6.81 17.97
C ILE A 177 3.47 6.46 19.32
N ASP A 178 2.47 7.22 19.70
CA ASP A 178 1.77 7.10 20.99
C ASP A 178 0.24 6.97 20.87
N PHE A 179 -0.25 6.75 19.64
CA PHE A 179 -1.68 6.59 19.40
C PHE A 179 -2.14 5.13 19.57
N THR A 180 -3.39 4.96 20.01
CA THR A 180 -4.03 3.66 20.22
C THR A 180 -5.07 3.32 19.15
N GLN A 181 -5.57 4.31 18.40
CA GLN A 181 -6.49 4.13 17.29
C GLN A 181 -5.74 3.68 16.02
N ASN A 182 -6.46 3.02 15.13
CA ASN A 182 -5.92 2.66 13.82
C ASN A 182 -5.83 3.90 12.92
N ILE A 183 -4.62 4.27 12.54
CA ILE A 183 -4.39 5.42 11.68
C ILE A 183 -4.61 5.07 10.21
N MET A 184 -5.32 5.96 9.48
CA MET A 184 -5.37 5.92 8.03
C MET A 184 -4.34 6.85 7.41
N GLY A 185 -4.22 8.08 7.93
CA GLY A 185 -3.25 9.07 7.47
C GLY A 185 -3.66 10.50 7.76
N ASP A 186 -2.81 11.44 7.29
CA ASP A 186 -3.04 12.89 7.38
C ASP A 186 -3.09 13.56 5.99
N THR A 187 -2.81 12.81 4.94
CA THR A 187 -2.82 13.31 3.56
C THR A 187 -3.79 12.48 2.73
N ALA A 188 -4.76 13.14 2.09
CA ALA A 188 -5.72 12.51 1.18
C ALA A 188 -5.49 12.98 -0.26
N TYR A 189 -5.47 12.02 -1.20
CA TYR A 189 -5.29 12.26 -2.65
C TYR A 189 -6.62 12.19 -3.43
N CYS A 190 -7.72 12.41 -2.74
CA CYS A 190 -9.06 12.50 -3.30
C CYS A 190 -9.92 13.44 -2.44
N ASP A 191 -11.07 13.83 -2.95
CA ASP A 191 -12.08 14.51 -2.15
C ASP A 191 -12.63 13.54 -1.10
N THR A 192 -12.78 13.99 0.14
CA THR A 192 -13.32 13.21 1.25
C THR A 192 -14.46 13.94 1.93
N LYS A 193 -15.42 13.19 2.43
CA LYS A 193 -16.44 13.66 3.40
C LYS A 193 -16.84 12.53 4.32
N ILE A 194 -17.29 12.87 5.51
CA ILE A 194 -17.83 11.91 6.47
C ILE A 194 -19.35 12.15 6.58
N VAL A 195 -20.13 11.10 6.38
CA VAL A 195 -21.59 11.12 6.46
C VAL A 195 -22.02 10.04 7.45
N ASP A 196 -22.64 10.43 8.55
CA ASP A 196 -23.07 9.53 9.62
C ASP A 196 -21.94 8.61 10.14
N GLY A 197 -20.71 9.15 10.18
CA GLY A 197 -19.50 8.43 10.59
C GLY A 197 -18.84 7.63 9.48
N GLU A 198 -19.47 7.41 8.34
CA GLU A 198 -18.91 6.68 7.22
C GLU A 198 -18.08 7.61 6.31
N LEU A 199 -16.89 7.17 5.92
CA LEU A 199 -16.05 7.85 4.94
C LEU A 199 -16.61 7.68 3.53
N HIS A 200 -16.79 8.80 2.84
CA HIS A 200 -17.07 8.85 1.41
C HIS A 200 -15.91 9.50 0.67
N VAL A 201 -15.58 8.99 -0.50
CA VAL A 201 -14.46 9.46 -1.31
C VAL A 201 -14.86 9.66 -2.76
N LYS A 202 -14.15 10.57 -3.45
CA LYS A 202 -14.32 10.84 -4.87
C LYS A 202 -13.01 11.38 -5.46
N GLY A 203 -12.61 10.95 -6.64
CA GLY A 203 -11.45 11.48 -7.34
C GLY A 203 -11.02 10.61 -8.51
N ASP A 204 -10.05 11.08 -9.28
CA ASP A 204 -9.54 10.42 -10.49
C ASP A 204 -8.87 9.07 -10.18
N ILE A 205 -8.40 8.88 -8.96
CA ILE A 205 -7.85 7.60 -8.49
C ILE A 205 -8.93 6.55 -8.23
N CYS A 206 -10.22 6.95 -8.13
CA CYS A 206 -11.34 6.04 -7.92
C CYS A 206 -11.73 5.36 -9.23
N ALA A 207 -11.98 4.05 -9.18
CA ALA A 207 -12.49 3.30 -10.33
C ALA A 207 -14.00 3.48 -10.55
N ILE A 208 -14.64 4.25 -9.69
CA ILE A 208 -16.09 4.49 -9.67
C ILE A 208 -16.33 5.99 -9.81
N ASP A 209 -17.22 6.38 -10.72
CA ASP A 209 -17.62 7.76 -10.88
C ASP A 209 -18.47 8.26 -9.70
N GLY A 210 -18.21 9.51 -9.29
CA GLY A 210 -18.95 10.15 -8.22
C GLY A 210 -18.47 9.78 -6.81
N TRP A 211 -19.32 9.97 -5.82
CA TRP A 211 -19.04 9.67 -4.43
C TRP A 211 -19.25 8.18 -4.14
N LEU A 212 -18.21 7.53 -3.60
CA LEU A 212 -18.25 6.16 -3.11
C LEU A 212 -18.34 6.17 -1.57
N ALA A 213 -19.37 5.54 -1.02
CA ALA A 213 -19.45 5.15 0.38
C ALA A 213 -18.52 3.94 0.60
N THR A 214 -17.53 4.10 1.47
CA THR A 214 -16.44 3.11 1.60
C THR A 214 -16.81 1.92 2.48
N GLY A 215 -17.83 2.08 3.33
CA GLY A 215 -18.15 1.15 4.40
C GLY A 215 -17.23 1.28 5.61
N ASP A 216 -16.27 2.20 5.62
CA ASP A 216 -15.34 2.41 6.72
C ASP A 216 -15.83 3.56 7.62
N LEU A 217 -15.93 3.29 8.94
CA LEU A 217 -16.24 4.28 9.97
C LEU A 217 -14.96 5.05 10.32
N VAL A 218 -15.03 6.37 10.19
CA VAL A 218 -13.86 7.25 10.27
C VAL A 218 -14.18 8.52 11.04
N GLU A 219 -13.22 8.96 11.84
CA GLU A 219 -13.16 10.32 12.37
C GLU A 219 -11.98 11.07 11.73
N HIS A 220 -12.16 12.37 11.50
CA HIS A 220 -11.10 13.26 11.03
C HIS A 220 -10.90 14.37 12.06
N ASN A 221 -9.90 14.19 12.90
CA ASN A 221 -9.56 15.08 14.01
C ASN A 221 -8.09 15.48 13.93
N ASP A 222 -7.80 16.77 14.17
CA ASP A 222 -6.45 17.35 14.14
C ASP A 222 -5.68 17.06 12.84
N GLY A 223 -6.42 17.01 11.72
CA GLY A 223 -5.86 16.73 10.40
C GLY A 223 -5.53 15.26 10.15
N ILE A 224 -5.91 14.36 11.05
CA ILE A 224 -5.65 12.91 10.94
C ILE A 224 -6.97 12.17 10.78
N TYR A 225 -6.97 11.22 9.83
CA TYR A 225 -8.07 10.26 9.65
C TYR A 225 -7.81 9.02 10.51
N TRP A 226 -8.80 8.69 11.36
CA TRP A 226 -8.78 7.55 12.27
C TRP A 226 -9.83 6.53 11.88
N TYR A 227 -9.44 5.27 11.77
CA TYR A 227 -10.33 4.16 11.43
C TYR A 227 -10.91 3.51 12.68
N TYR A 228 -12.22 3.34 12.72
CA TYR A 228 -12.95 2.77 13.86
C TYR A 228 -13.63 1.43 13.55
N GLY A 229 -13.66 1.01 12.30
CA GLY A 229 -14.30 -0.24 11.91
C GLY A 229 -15.06 -0.12 10.59
N ARG A 230 -15.96 -1.04 10.38
CA ARG A 230 -16.85 -1.05 9.21
C ARG A 230 -18.32 -1.00 9.61
N VAL A 231 -19.15 -0.45 8.70
CA VAL A 231 -20.61 -0.43 8.84
C VAL A 231 -21.17 -1.86 8.80
#